data_1e80ce903fc0e84472733868a71b837b
#
_entry.id   1e80ce903fc0e84472733868a71b837b
#
_cell.length_a   1.000
_cell.length_b   1.000
_cell.length_c   1.000
_cell.angle_alpha   90.00
_cell.angle_beta   90.00
_cell.angle_gamma   90.00
#
_symmetry.space_group_name_H-M   'P 1'
#
loop_
_entity.id
_entity.type
_entity.pdbx_description
1 polymer ?
#
loop_
_entity_poly.entity_id
_entity_poly.type
_entity_poly.pdbx_seq_one_letter_code
_entity_poly.pdbx_strand_id
1 'polypeptide(L)'
;MKILLASPIDADAVEVLAQQHHVENVIHAPEEKIKSLMHDCEAMIFRSGIQISAELMGLAPNLKLLVRAGSGVDNIDLPYVRERGLELVRIPEPGAQAVAELSFAFMLGLSRNLFAADSSMWQGHWLKYELEGYLLKDKTLGIVGMGNIGGRVANMGVAWGMDVIGCIEHPTEERRLYFAEKGIRLLDFEQVVAQADYLSIHVPLK
;
A
#
# COMPACT_ATOMS: atom_id res chain seq x y z
N MET A 1 28.22 4.47 5.03
CA MET A 1 27.57 4.77 3.75
C MET A 1 26.92 6.15 3.81
N LYS A 2 26.81 6.83 2.67
CA LYS A 2 25.95 8.00 2.52
C LYS A 2 24.56 7.54 2.04
N ILE A 3 23.55 7.77 2.88
CA ILE A 3 22.17 7.35 2.67
C ILE A 3 21.32 8.58 2.37
N LEU A 4 20.60 8.60 1.25
CA LEU A 4 19.57 9.61 1.00
C LEU A 4 18.21 9.10 1.50
N LEU A 5 17.59 9.83 2.42
CA LEU A 5 16.25 9.57 2.90
C LEU A 5 15.26 10.46 2.16
N ALA A 6 14.60 9.89 1.14
CA ALA A 6 13.71 10.64 0.24
C ALA A 6 12.22 10.55 0.61
N SER A 7 11.88 9.78 1.63
CA SER A 7 10.52 9.70 2.16
C SER A 7 10.52 9.45 3.67
N PRO A 8 9.50 9.90 4.40
CA PRO A 8 9.42 9.68 5.83
C PRO A 8 9.40 8.18 6.18
N ILE A 9 10.23 7.80 7.15
CA ILE A 9 10.20 6.51 7.84
C ILE A 9 10.13 6.76 9.35
N ASP A 10 10.06 5.71 10.13
CA ASP A 10 10.05 5.79 11.59
C ASP A 10 11.27 6.55 12.14
N ALA A 11 11.05 7.43 13.13
CA ALA A 11 12.09 8.28 13.66
C ALA A 11 13.20 7.47 14.37
N ASP A 12 12.82 6.42 15.11
CA ASP A 12 13.79 5.56 15.80
C ASP A 12 14.68 4.84 14.79
N ALA A 13 14.12 4.44 13.63
CA ALA A 13 14.88 3.84 12.54
C ALA A 13 15.89 4.84 11.93
N VAL A 14 15.53 6.11 11.82
CA VAL A 14 16.46 7.17 11.36
C VAL A 14 17.60 7.36 12.35
N GLU A 15 17.31 7.38 13.66
CA GLU A 15 18.32 7.50 14.70
C GLU A 15 19.31 6.33 14.68
N VAL A 16 18.82 5.10 14.56
CA VAL A 16 19.67 3.90 14.44
C VAL A 16 20.57 3.96 13.21
N LEU A 17 20.04 4.38 12.06
CA LEU A 17 20.84 4.54 10.85
C LEU A 17 21.91 5.63 11.00
N ALA A 18 21.58 6.74 11.63
CA ALA A 18 22.48 7.88 11.84
C ALA A 18 23.66 7.57 12.79
N GLN A 19 23.54 6.55 13.66
CA GLN A 19 24.64 6.11 14.51
C GLN A 19 25.81 5.50 13.72
N GLN A 20 25.55 4.93 12.54
CA GLN A 20 26.57 4.19 11.77
C GLN A 20 26.76 4.75 10.36
N HIS A 21 25.87 5.60 9.88
CA HIS A 21 25.85 6.08 8.50
C HIS A 21 25.59 7.57 8.44
N HIS A 22 26.01 8.22 7.35
CA HIS A 22 25.65 9.61 7.08
C HIS A 22 24.28 9.63 6.38
N VAL A 23 23.24 10.02 7.12
CA VAL A 23 21.87 10.12 6.63
C VAL A 23 21.57 11.55 6.22
N GLU A 24 21.39 11.78 4.94
CA GLU A 24 20.96 13.06 4.37
C GLU A 24 19.46 13.04 4.12
N ASN A 25 18.74 13.92 4.84
CA ASN A 25 17.28 14.03 4.69
C ASN A 25 16.95 14.93 3.50
N VAL A 26 16.32 14.36 2.48
CA VAL A 26 15.86 15.05 1.27
C VAL A 26 14.33 14.96 1.09
N ILE A 27 13.60 14.69 2.17
CA ILE A 27 12.14 14.68 2.20
C ILE A 27 11.63 16.06 1.81
N HIS A 28 10.74 16.14 0.83
CA HIS A 28 10.23 17.39 0.26
C HIS A 28 11.29 18.31 -0.40
N ALA A 29 12.52 17.83 -0.60
CA ALA A 29 13.50 18.60 -1.35
C ALA A 29 13.11 18.67 -2.83
N PRO A 30 13.42 19.80 -3.50
CA PRO A 30 13.27 19.90 -4.96
C PRO A 30 14.11 18.83 -5.65
N GLU A 31 13.64 18.38 -6.82
CA GLU A 31 14.32 17.36 -7.62
C GLU A 31 15.80 17.69 -7.89
N GLU A 32 16.10 18.93 -8.20
CA GLU A 32 17.47 19.43 -8.43
C GLU A 32 18.38 19.22 -7.21
N LYS A 33 17.86 19.41 -6.02
CA LYS A 33 18.59 19.15 -4.79
C LYS A 33 18.88 17.66 -4.63
N ILE A 34 17.91 16.80 -4.92
CA ILE A 34 18.08 15.34 -4.88
C ILE A 34 19.16 14.95 -5.90
N LYS A 35 19.03 15.40 -7.15
CA LYS A 35 20.01 15.13 -8.23
C LYS A 35 21.43 15.55 -7.84
N SER A 36 21.59 16.71 -7.20
CA SER A 36 22.91 17.20 -6.78
C SER A 36 23.58 16.33 -5.71
N LEU A 37 22.82 15.59 -4.92
CA LEU A 37 23.32 14.74 -3.83
C LEU A 37 23.54 13.27 -4.29
N MET A 38 23.04 12.90 -5.46
CA MET A 38 23.15 11.52 -5.97
C MET A 38 24.60 11.08 -6.20
N HIS A 39 25.50 11.99 -6.60
CA HIS A 39 26.88 11.65 -6.94
C HIS A 39 27.60 10.82 -5.84
N ASP A 40 27.39 11.17 -4.58
CA ASP A 40 28.02 10.49 -3.43
C ASP A 40 27.06 9.49 -2.76
N CYS A 41 25.86 9.30 -3.28
CA CYS A 41 24.87 8.41 -2.70
C CYS A 41 25.28 6.94 -2.87
N GLU A 42 25.32 6.19 -1.76
CA GLU A 42 25.56 4.75 -1.75
C GLU A 42 24.29 3.93 -1.51
N ALA A 43 23.31 4.52 -0.81
CA ALA A 43 22.00 3.90 -0.57
C ALA A 43 20.89 4.95 -0.60
N MET A 44 19.70 4.56 -1.04
CA MET A 44 18.53 5.43 -1.04
C MET A 44 17.35 4.73 -0.40
N ILE A 45 16.69 5.42 0.56
CA ILE A 45 15.47 4.96 1.22
C ILE A 45 14.31 5.82 0.76
N PHE A 46 13.27 5.19 0.22
CA PHE A 46 12.13 5.90 -0.37
C PHE A 46 10.81 5.12 -0.27
N ARG A 47 9.70 5.84 -0.48
CA ARG A 47 8.34 5.30 -0.62
C ARG A 47 7.77 5.69 -1.99
N SER A 48 6.43 5.76 -2.10
CA SER A 48 5.75 6.38 -3.25
C SER A 48 6.03 7.91 -3.29
N GLY A 49 5.86 8.52 -4.44
CA GLY A 49 5.98 9.98 -4.59
C GLY A 49 7.32 10.47 -5.12
N ILE A 50 8.31 9.58 -5.31
CA ILE A 50 9.54 9.87 -6.03
C ILE A 50 9.73 8.83 -7.15
N GLN A 51 10.11 9.29 -8.33
CA GLN A 51 10.43 8.41 -9.46
C GLN A 51 11.92 8.03 -9.43
N ILE A 52 12.21 6.74 -9.31
CA ILE A 52 13.56 6.19 -9.32
C ILE A 52 13.87 5.74 -10.76
N SER A 53 14.12 6.72 -11.62
CA SER A 53 14.40 6.50 -13.02
C SER A 53 15.86 6.08 -13.26
N ALA A 54 16.14 5.53 -14.47
CA ALA A 54 17.50 5.26 -14.93
C ALA A 54 18.36 6.55 -14.92
N GLU A 55 17.77 7.70 -15.30
CA GLU A 55 18.44 9.00 -15.26
C GLU A 55 18.90 9.35 -13.85
N LEU A 56 18.00 9.29 -12.85
CA LEU A 56 18.33 9.60 -11.46
C LEU A 56 19.40 8.65 -10.91
N MET A 57 19.23 7.35 -11.13
CA MET A 57 20.20 6.34 -10.67
C MET A 57 21.56 6.48 -11.41
N GLY A 58 21.54 6.95 -12.65
CA GLY A 58 22.75 7.22 -13.46
C GLY A 58 23.64 8.31 -12.87
N LEU A 59 23.08 9.26 -12.12
CA LEU A 59 23.83 10.32 -11.43
C LEU A 59 24.60 9.79 -10.17
N ALA A 60 24.34 8.55 -9.76
CA ALA A 60 24.90 7.97 -8.54
C ALA A 60 25.86 6.81 -8.85
N PRO A 61 27.12 7.07 -9.21
CA PRO A 61 28.08 6.01 -9.54
C PRO A 61 28.35 5.04 -8.38
N ASN A 62 28.20 5.50 -7.15
CA ASN A 62 28.46 4.73 -5.93
C ASN A 62 27.22 4.01 -5.38
N LEU A 63 26.05 4.16 -6.00
CA LEU A 63 24.79 3.57 -5.54
C LEU A 63 24.88 2.04 -5.59
N LYS A 64 24.55 1.40 -4.48
CA LYS A 64 24.57 -0.07 -4.29
C LYS A 64 23.22 -0.60 -3.85
N LEU A 65 22.47 0.19 -3.05
CA LEU A 65 21.27 -0.28 -2.35
C LEU A 65 20.10 0.71 -2.54
N LEU A 66 18.97 0.15 -2.91
CA LEU A 66 17.68 0.81 -2.95
C LEU A 66 16.76 0.16 -1.91
N VAL A 67 16.25 0.92 -0.95
CA VAL A 67 15.29 0.45 0.05
C VAL A 67 13.93 1.06 -0.21
N ARG A 68 13.01 0.24 -0.72
CA ARG A 68 11.62 0.62 -0.95
C ARG A 68 10.79 0.30 0.28
N ALA A 69 10.47 1.31 1.10
CA ALA A 69 9.58 1.16 2.25
C ALA A 69 8.10 1.05 1.78
N GLY A 70 7.78 -0.09 1.18
CA GLY A 70 6.47 -0.40 0.61
C GLY A 70 6.51 -1.57 -0.36
N SER A 71 5.35 -1.95 -0.92
CA SER A 71 5.19 -3.15 -1.77
C SER A 71 5.30 -2.88 -3.28
N GLY A 72 4.74 -1.78 -3.76
CA GLY A 72 4.75 -1.43 -5.19
C GLY A 72 6.14 -1.06 -5.70
N VAL A 73 6.39 -1.28 -6.98
CA VAL A 73 7.66 -0.98 -7.66
C VAL A 73 7.47 -0.19 -8.95
N ASP A 74 6.28 0.31 -9.19
CA ASP A 74 5.85 1.04 -10.38
C ASP A 74 6.58 2.36 -10.58
N ASN A 75 7.18 2.89 -9.53
CA ASN A 75 8.01 4.08 -9.54
C ASN A 75 9.53 3.78 -9.64
N ILE A 76 9.93 2.55 -10.01
CA ILE A 76 11.33 2.12 -10.10
C ILE A 76 11.62 1.56 -11.48
N ASP A 77 12.68 2.02 -12.13
CA ASP A 77 13.19 1.43 -13.36
C ASP A 77 13.91 0.10 -13.05
N LEU A 78 13.12 -0.98 -12.96
CA LEU A 78 13.63 -2.31 -12.65
C LEU A 78 14.61 -2.88 -13.69
N PRO A 79 14.43 -2.65 -15.01
CA PRO A 79 15.45 -3.00 -15.99
C PRO A 79 16.81 -2.41 -15.66
N TYR A 80 16.89 -1.12 -15.38
CA TYR A 80 18.13 -0.44 -15.03
C TYR A 80 18.74 -0.92 -13.69
N VAL A 81 17.88 -1.20 -12.68
CA VAL A 81 18.33 -1.79 -11.40
C VAL A 81 19.06 -3.12 -11.65
N ARG A 82 18.51 -3.98 -12.52
CA ARG A 82 19.12 -5.28 -12.86
C ARG A 82 20.41 -5.11 -13.67
N GLU A 83 20.41 -4.24 -14.66
CA GLU A 83 21.57 -3.94 -15.51
C GLU A 83 22.77 -3.49 -14.67
N ARG A 84 22.53 -2.62 -13.70
CA ARG A 84 23.57 -2.10 -12.79
C ARG A 84 23.91 -3.03 -11.63
N GLY A 85 23.19 -4.13 -11.45
CA GLY A 85 23.38 -5.04 -10.31
C GLY A 85 23.10 -4.39 -8.95
N LEU A 86 22.18 -3.42 -8.91
CA LEU A 86 21.80 -2.76 -7.65
C LEU A 86 20.94 -3.71 -6.80
N GLU A 87 21.20 -3.72 -5.50
CA GLU A 87 20.34 -4.43 -4.55
C GLU A 87 19.04 -3.63 -4.32
N LEU A 88 17.89 -4.29 -4.45
CA LEU A 88 16.59 -3.72 -4.16
C LEU A 88 15.92 -4.48 -3.02
N VAL A 89 15.84 -3.83 -1.86
CA VAL A 89 15.14 -4.34 -0.68
C VAL A 89 13.76 -3.69 -0.61
N ARG A 90 12.72 -4.50 -0.38
CA ARG A 90 11.34 -4.03 -0.19
C ARG A 90 10.85 -4.37 1.21
N ILE A 91 10.09 -3.46 1.82
CA ILE A 91 9.48 -3.63 3.15
C ILE A 91 7.94 -3.46 2.99
N PRO A 92 7.24 -4.50 2.51
CA PRO A 92 5.83 -4.39 2.18
C PRO A 92 4.88 -4.46 3.39
N GLU A 93 5.27 -5.16 4.45
CA GLU A 93 4.37 -5.61 5.51
C GLU A 93 3.65 -4.49 6.28
N PRO A 94 4.34 -3.47 6.86
CA PRO A 94 3.66 -2.44 7.64
C PRO A 94 2.68 -1.62 6.79
N GLY A 95 3.09 -1.28 5.56
CA GLY A 95 2.25 -0.52 4.65
C GLY A 95 1.02 -1.29 4.18
N ALA A 96 1.14 -2.60 3.96
CA ALA A 96 0.02 -3.43 3.53
C ALA A 96 -1.05 -3.56 4.62
N GLN A 97 -0.63 -3.69 5.88
CA GLN A 97 -1.56 -3.71 7.02
C GLN A 97 -2.29 -2.37 7.17
N ALA A 98 -1.56 -1.25 7.13
CA ALA A 98 -2.16 0.07 7.26
C ALA A 98 -3.22 0.36 6.17
N VAL A 99 -2.96 -0.03 4.91
CA VAL A 99 -3.92 0.13 3.82
C VAL A 99 -5.14 -0.78 4.01
N ALA A 100 -4.96 -2.01 4.50
CA ALA A 100 -6.07 -2.91 4.78
C ALA A 100 -7.00 -2.34 5.88
N GLU A 101 -6.42 -1.81 6.96
CA GLU A 101 -7.19 -1.15 8.03
C GLU A 101 -7.92 0.09 7.52
N LEU A 102 -7.27 0.91 6.69
CA LEU A 102 -7.91 2.08 6.07
C LEU A 102 -9.08 1.68 5.16
N SER A 103 -8.97 0.56 4.43
CA SER A 103 -10.08 0.04 3.62
C SER A 103 -11.30 -0.28 4.48
N PHE A 104 -11.12 -0.88 5.65
CA PHE A 104 -12.19 -1.13 6.61
C PHE A 104 -12.74 0.16 7.23
N ALA A 105 -11.87 1.14 7.53
CA ALA A 105 -12.31 2.44 8.01
C ALA A 105 -13.26 3.14 7.01
N PHE A 106 -12.96 3.07 5.71
CA PHE A 106 -13.85 3.60 4.68
C PHE A 106 -15.16 2.81 4.57
N MET A 107 -15.11 1.47 4.59
CA MET A 107 -16.33 0.66 4.56
C MET A 107 -17.24 0.97 5.77
N LEU A 108 -16.67 1.10 6.98
CA LEU A 108 -17.40 1.51 8.17
C LEU A 108 -17.92 2.94 8.06
N GLY A 109 -17.11 3.86 7.55
CA GLY A 109 -17.50 5.24 7.31
C GLY A 109 -18.74 5.36 6.41
N LEU A 110 -18.75 4.56 5.34
CA LEU A 110 -19.88 4.51 4.40
C LEU A 110 -21.10 3.81 5.02
N SER A 111 -20.91 2.62 5.59
CA SER A 111 -22.02 1.80 6.11
C SER A 111 -22.73 2.42 7.32
N ARG A 112 -22.04 3.27 8.08
CA ARG A 112 -22.56 3.89 9.30
C ARG A 112 -22.77 5.41 9.17
N ASN A 113 -22.66 5.96 7.96
CA ASN A 113 -22.81 7.40 7.69
C ASN A 113 -21.92 8.30 8.57
N LEU A 114 -20.69 7.84 8.91
CA LEU A 114 -19.85 8.53 9.89
C LEU A 114 -19.54 9.97 9.50
N PHE A 115 -19.29 10.25 8.23
CA PHE A 115 -18.95 11.60 7.75
C PHE A 115 -20.14 12.55 7.87
N ALA A 116 -21.38 12.08 7.57
CA ALA A 116 -22.59 12.87 7.72
C ALA A 116 -22.92 13.08 9.20
N ALA A 117 -22.73 12.05 10.03
CA ALA A 117 -22.93 12.15 11.47
C ALA A 117 -21.98 13.16 12.11
N ASP A 118 -20.68 13.06 11.81
CA ASP A 118 -19.67 13.99 12.31
C ASP A 118 -19.99 15.44 11.90
N SER A 119 -20.23 15.67 10.60
CA SER A 119 -20.58 17.00 10.09
C SER A 119 -21.83 17.58 10.76
N SER A 120 -22.88 16.77 10.97
CA SER A 120 -24.11 17.23 11.64
C SER A 120 -23.86 17.59 13.10
N MET A 121 -23.05 16.81 13.80
CA MET A 121 -22.68 17.08 15.20
C MET A 121 -21.91 18.39 15.36
N TRP A 122 -20.98 18.68 14.46
CA TRP A 122 -20.28 19.97 14.44
C TRP A 122 -21.21 21.18 14.22
N GLN A 123 -22.33 20.96 13.53
CA GLN A 123 -23.38 21.99 13.31
C GLN A 123 -24.41 22.04 14.44
N GLY A 124 -24.25 21.22 15.49
CA GLY A 124 -25.18 21.16 16.62
C GLY A 124 -26.45 20.37 16.35
N HIS A 125 -26.50 19.56 15.27
CA HIS A 125 -27.63 18.73 14.89
C HIS A 125 -27.48 17.30 15.38
N TRP A 126 -28.55 16.73 15.95
CA TRP A 126 -28.60 15.33 16.38
C TRP A 126 -29.55 14.52 15.48
N LEU A 127 -28.97 13.92 14.42
CA LEU A 127 -29.73 13.24 13.35
C LEU A 127 -29.91 11.73 13.66
N LYS A 128 -30.40 11.39 14.86
CA LYS A 128 -30.51 10.01 15.35
C LYS A 128 -31.37 9.10 14.45
N TYR A 129 -32.42 9.63 13.86
CA TYR A 129 -33.40 8.87 13.09
C TYR A 129 -33.23 9.00 11.57
N GLU A 130 -32.41 9.94 11.12
CA GLU A 130 -32.19 10.23 9.71
C GLU A 130 -30.98 9.47 9.16
N LEU A 131 -30.02 9.10 10.04
CA LEU A 131 -28.79 8.41 9.67
C LEU A 131 -28.93 6.89 9.88
N GLU A 132 -29.69 6.25 8.99
CA GLU A 132 -29.83 4.80 8.97
C GLU A 132 -28.55 4.16 8.40
N GLY A 133 -27.97 3.20 9.13
CA GLY A 133 -26.75 2.51 8.74
C GLY A 133 -26.95 0.99 8.57
N TYR A 134 -25.94 0.34 7.98
CA TYR A 134 -25.96 -1.09 7.73
C TYR A 134 -24.79 -1.80 8.44
N LEU A 135 -24.94 -3.11 8.70
CA LEU A 135 -23.86 -3.95 9.17
C LEU A 135 -23.02 -4.41 7.98
N LEU A 136 -21.71 -4.59 8.20
CA LEU A 136 -20.83 -5.27 7.24
C LEU A 136 -21.04 -6.80 7.28
N LYS A 137 -21.41 -7.35 8.44
CA LYS A 137 -21.71 -8.77 8.59
C LYS A 137 -22.76 -9.22 7.58
N ASP A 138 -22.57 -10.40 7.00
CA ASP A 138 -23.42 -11.03 5.98
C ASP A 138 -23.50 -10.25 4.65
N LYS A 139 -22.64 -9.22 4.45
CA LYS A 139 -22.46 -8.51 3.18
C LYS A 139 -21.34 -9.16 2.37
N THR A 140 -21.45 -9.08 1.05
CA THR A 140 -20.43 -9.59 0.13
C THR A 140 -19.32 -8.55 -0.06
N LEU A 141 -18.09 -8.92 0.32
CA LEU A 141 -16.87 -8.15 0.06
C LEU A 141 -16.17 -8.69 -1.18
N GLY A 142 -16.20 -7.96 -2.27
CA GLY A 142 -15.46 -8.22 -3.50
C GLY A 142 -14.06 -7.59 -3.46
N ILE A 143 -13.03 -8.35 -3.84
CA ILE A 143 -11.65 -7.86 -3.83
C ILE A 143 -11.02 -8.11 -5.19
N VAL A 144 -10.57 -7.02 -5.82
CA VAL A 144 -9.81 -7.07 -7.08
C VAL A 144 -8.33 -6.97 -6.76
N GLY A 145 -7.59 -8.07 -6.96
CA GLY A 145 -6.17 -8.16 -6.62
C GLY A 145 -5.91 -8.72 -5.22
N MET A 146 -5.76 -10.04 -5.13
CA MET A 146 -5.51 -10.79 -3.89
C MET A 146 -4.00 -10.90 -3.57
N GLY A 147 -3.28 -9.75 -3.62
CA GLY A 147 -1.88 -9.62 -3.20
C GLY A 147 -1.72 -9.38 -1.69
N ASN A 148 -0.62 -8.73 -1.28
CA ASN A 148 -0.33 -8.43 0.13
C ASN A 148 -1.44 -7.61 0.82
N ILE A 149 -1.97 -6.60 0.16
CA ILE A 149 -3.03 -5.75 0.71
C ILE A 149 -4.37 -6.48 0.62
N GLY A 150 -4.78 -6.90 -0.60
CA GLY A 150 -6.07 -7.54 -0.81
C GLY A 150 -6.26 -8.81 0.01
N GLY A 151 -5.20 -9.62 0.19
CA GLY A 151 -5.24 -10.80 1.07
C GLY A 151 -5.48 -10.45 2.55
N ARG A 152 -4.93 -9.32 3.05
CA ARG A 152 -5.21 -8.83 4.41
C ARG A 152 -6.65 -8.33 4.54
N VAL A 153 -7.12 -7.55 3.57
CA VAL A 153 -8.52 -7.08 3.51
C VAL A 153 -9.48 -8.28 3.50
N ALA A 154 -9.17 -9.33 2.72
CA ALA A 154 -9.95 -10.55 2.67
C ALA A 154 -10.03 -11.25 4.03
N ASN A 155 -8.89 -11.46 4.70
CA ASN A 155 -8.85 -12.08 6.04
C ASN A 155 -9.64 -11.25 7.07
N MET A 156 -9.54 -9.93 7.02
CA MET A 156 -10.34 -9.04 7.87
C MET A 156 -11.83 -9.19 7.56
N GLY A 157 -12.22 -9.25 6.29
CA GLY A 157 -13.61 -9.46 5.87
C GLY A 157 -14.20 -10.75 6.44
N VAL A 158 -13.47 -11.85 6.35
CA VAL A 158 -13.88 -13.12 6.95
C VAL A 158 -14.05 -12.99 8.47
N ALA A 159 -13.10 -12.36 9.15
CA ALA A 159 -13.16 -12.14 10.60
C ALA A 159 -14.36 -11.27 11.02
N TRP A 160 -14.84 -10.39 10.14
CA TRP A 160 -16.04 -9.56 10.34
C TRP A 160 -17.34 -10.26 9.94
N GLY A 161 -17.28 -11.51 9.49
CA GLY A 161 -18.44 -12.30 9.09
C GLY A 161 -19.04 -11.88 7.74
N MET A 162 -18.22 -11.31 6.86
CA MET A 162 -18.60 -11.02 5.49
C MET A 162 -18.47 -12.28 4.61
N ASP A 163 -19.24 -12.37 3.52
CA ASP A 163 -18.98 -13.32 2.43
C ASP A 163 -17.89 -12.72 1.53
N VAL A 164 -16.69 -13.35 1.52
CA VAL A 164 -15.53 -12.77 0.84
C VAL A 164 -15.28 -13.48 -0.48
N ILE A 165 -15.30 -12.70 -1.55
CA ILE A 165 -14.96 -13.13 -2.91
C ILE A 165 -13.82 -12.28 -3.46
N GLY A 166 -12.96 -12.87 -4.27
CA GLY A 166 -11.85 -12.12 -4.86
C GLY A 166 -11.46 -12.62 -6.23
N CYS A 167 -10.74 -11.80 -6.98
CA CYS A 167 -10.15 -12.20 -8.25
C CYS A 167 -8.67 -11.89 -8.33
N ILE A 168 -7.96 -12.72 -9.10
CA ILE A 168 -6.56 -12.53 -9.49
C ILE A 168 -6.42 -12.84 -10.98
N GLU A 169 -5.49 -12.16 -11.65
CA GLU A 169 -5.33 -12.25 -13.11
C GLU A 169 -5.03 -13.68 -13.59
N HIS A 170 -4.20 -14.43 -12.85
CA HIS A 170 -3.80 -15.81 -13.18
C HIS A 170 -3.89 -16.72 -11.94
N PRO A 171 -5.09 -17.22 -11.58
CA PRO A 171 -5.25 -18.07 -10.40
C PRO A 171 -4.68 -19.46 -10.66
N THR A 172 -3.67 -19.86 -9.87
CA THR A 172 -3.23 -21.25 -9.80
C THR A 172 -4.16 -22.04 -8.88
N GLU A 173 -4.22 -23.39 -9.06
CA GLU A 173 -5.00 -24.25 -8.20
C GLU A 173 -4.56 -24.17 -6.72
N GLU A 174 -3.26 -24.09 -6.49
CA GLU A 174 -2.68 -23.88 -5.16
C GLU A 174 -3.26 -22.61 -4.49
N ARG A 175 -3.35 -21.51 -5.23
CA ARG A 175 -3.91 -20.26 -4.71
C ARG A 175 -5.41 -20.36 -4.47
N ARG A 176 -6.15 -21.10 -5.31
CA ARG A 176 -7.58 -21.35 -5.09
C ARG A 176 -7.80 -22.12 -3.79
N LEU A 177 -7.05 -23.19 -3.57
CA LEU A 177 -7.12 -23.98 -2.34
C LEU A 177 -6.72 -23.14 -1.10
N TYR A 178 -5.60 -22.41 -1.18
CA TYR A 178 -5.15 -21.55 -0.08
C TYR A 178 -6.20 -20.53 0.38
N PHE A 179 -6.91 -19.90 -0.56
CA PHE A 179 -7.96 -18.95 -0.20
C PHE A 179 -9.26 -19.65 0.23
N ALA A 180 -9.60 -20.78 -0.36
CA ALA A 180 -10.76 -21.57 0.04
C ALA A 180 -10.67 -22.07 1.48
N GLU A 181 -9.50 -22.53 1.95
CA GLU A 181 -9.24 -22.91 3.35
C GLU A 181 -9.47 -21.76 4.33
N LYS A 182 -9.38 -20.52 3.87
CA LYS A 182 -9.63 -19.30 4.65
C LYS A 182 -11.08 -18.79 4.54
N GLY A 183 -11.95 -19.53 3.87
CA GLY A 183 -13.33 -19.12 3.65
C GLY A 183 -13.48 -18.03 2.57
N ILE A 184 -12.52 -17.89 1.66
CA ILE A 184 -12.51 -16.90 0.58
C ILE A 184 -12.68 -17.62 -0.76
N ARG A 185 -13.63 -17.18 -1.58
CA ARG A 185 -13.87 -17.75 -2.91
C ARG A 185 -13.17 -16.92 -3.99
N LEU A 186 -12.33 -17.56 -4.82
CA LEU A 186 -11.77 -16.91 -6.01
C LEU A 186 -12.72 -17.12 -7.20
N LEU A 187 -13.15 -16.02 -7.78
CA LEU A 187 -14.05 -15.94 -8.93
C LEU A 187 -13.40 -15.13 -10.06
N ASP A 188 -14.04 -15.10 -11.23
CA ASP A 188 -13.64 -14.22 -12.31
C ASP A 188 -14.01 -12.77 -12.00
N PHE A 189 -13.32 -11.80 -12.63
CA PHE A 189 -13.49 -10.36 -12.34
C PHE A 189 -14.96 -9.92 -12.45
N GLU A 190 -15.64 -10.31 -13.52
CA GLU A 190 -17.05 -9.95 -13.77
C GLU A 190 -17.98 -10.49 -12.68
N GLN A 191 -17.70 -11.69 -12.17
CA GLN A 191 -18.48 -12.30 -11.11
C GLN A 191 -18.26 -11.60 -9.77
N VAL A 192 -17.02 -11.17 -9.48
CA VAL A 192 -16.70 -10.40 -8.27
C VAL A 192 -17.42 -9.06 -8.29
N VAL A 193 -17.34 -8.33 -9.40
CA VAL A 193 -18.00 -7.02 -9.54
C VAL A 193 -19.51 -7.12 -9.44
N ALA A 194 -20.11 -8.17 -10.05
CA ALA A 194 -21.56 -8.34 -10.07
C ALA A 194 -22.18 -8.75 -8.72
N GLN A 195 -21.40 -9.40 -7.84
CA GLN A 195 -21.89 -9.94 -6.56
C GLN A 195 -21.54 -9.08 -5.35
N ALA A 196 -20.57 -8.14 -5.48
CA ALA A 196 -20.07 -7.38 -4.36
C ALA A 196 -21.06 -6.31 -3.87
N ASP A 197 -21.37 -6.29 -2.57
CA ASP A 197 -21.97 -5.14 -1.88
C ASP A 197 -20.91 -4.04 -1.65
N TYR A 198 -19.67 -4.44 -1.35
CA TYR A 198 -18.49 -3.60 -1.19
C TYR A 198 -17.39 -4.10 -2.10
N LEU A 199 -16.79 -3.22 -2.89
CA LEU A 199 -15.69 -3.56 -3.79
C LEU A 199 -14.41 -2.84 -3.36
N SER A 200 -13.33 -3.60 -3.15
CA SER A 200 -12.01 -3.07 -2.80
C SER A 200 -10.98 -3.46 -3.86
N ILE A 201 -10.25 -2.45 -4.38
CA ILE A 201 -9.35 -2.63 -5.53
C ILE A 201 -7.90 -2.47 -5.07
N HIS A 202 -7.09 -3.50 -5.29
CA HIS A 202 -5.70 -3.60 -4.84
C HIS A 202 -4.76 -4.10 -5.95
N VAL A 203 -4.89 -3.53 -7.13
CA VAL A 203 -4.04 -3.80 -8.30
C VAL A 203 -3.25 -2.56 -8.70
N PRO A 204 -2.08 -2.70 -9.34
CA PRO A 204 -1.37 -1.57 -9.92
C PRO A 204 -2.21 -0.85 -10.97
N LEU A 205 -2.01 0.47 -11.09
CA LEU A 205 -2.54 1.23 -12.20
C LEU A 205 -1.75 0.83 -13.47
N LYS A 206 -2.46 0.36 -14.49
CA LYS A 206 -1.88 0.04 -15.80
C LYS A 206 -2.29 1.07 -16.83
#